data_d7dd156e352fe8d53eecae9869eaf1a3
#
_entry.id   d7dd156e352fe8d53eecae9869eaf1a3
#
_cell.length_a   1.000
_cell.length_b   1.000
_cell.length_c   1.000
_cell.angle_alpha   90.00
_cell.angle_beta   90.00
_cell.angle_gamma   90.00
#
_symmetry.space_group_name_H-M   'P 1'
#
loop_
_entity.id
_entity.type
_entity.pdbx_description
1 polymer ?
#
loop_
_entity_poly.entity_id
_entity_poly.type
_entity_poly.pdbx_seq_one_letter_code
_entity_poly.pdbx_strand_id
1 'polypeptide(L)'
;NQKYIIRNTLRNKVRMATCIFGIAFCMALVFLAFALRDSIQAYSDALAERQNRYDLMVDLSTSVTEGQYRRLANDVGVTEAELEMSTACWLYTDSQRATAALTVTEDQVSLKRYDPYAEGALTLPGNGLVLEESLANELGLRAGDRVTLRFAGDSRYYSVPVAEVNRCVSGVCLSRSLWRGLGLAYTPTAAYLTSDGPE
;
A
#
# COMPACT_ATOMS: atom_id res chain seq x y z
N ASN A 1 50.70 -3.29 42.63
CA ASN A 1 49.26 -3.63 42.71
C ASN A 1 48.65 -4.04 41.37
N GLN A 2 49.06 -3.50 40.22
CA GLN A 2 48.49 -3.85 38.90
C GLN A 2 48.75 -5.32 38.49
N LYS A 3 49.93 -5.87 38.76
CA LYS A 3 50.24 -7.27 38.43
C LYS A 3 49.38 -8.29 39.17
N TYR A 4 48.92 -7.98 40.39
CA TYR A 4 48.00 -8.82 41.16
C TYR A 4 46.60 -8.83 40.58
N ILE A 5 46.10 -7.69 40.15
CA ILE A 5 44.77 -7.54 39.54
C ILE A 5 44.72 -8.34 38.24
N ILE A 6 45.70 -8.18 37.35
CA ILE A 6 45.80 -8.89 36.07
C ILE A 6 45.88 -10.40 36.28
N ARG A 7 46.69 -10.88 37.23
CA ARG A 7 46.84 -12.31 37.50
C ARG A 7 45.60 -12.94 38.11
N ASN A 8 44.83 -12.21 38.94
CA ASN A 8 43.58 -12.69 39.52
C ASN A 8 42.42 -12.70 38.48
N THR A 9 42.39 -11.72 37.60
CA THR A 9 41.43 -11.63 36.48
C THR A 9 41.65 -12.76 35.46
N LEU A 10 42.91 -13.05 35.11
CA LEU A 10 43.25 -14.14 34.17
C LEU A 10 43.01 -15.54 34.76
N ARG A 11 42.98 -15.71 36.08
CA ARG A 11 42.69 -16.99 36.75
C ARG A 11 41.26 -17.39 36.66
N ASN A 12 40.33 -16.41 36.54
CA ASN A 12 38.87 -16.64 36.39
C ASN A 12 38.38 -16.35 34.98
N LYS A 13 38.97 -17.01 33.97
CA LYS A 13 38.70 -16.83 32.54
C LYS A 13 37.18 -16.93 32.18
N VAL A 14 36.49 -17.90 32.78
CA VAL A 14 35.07 -18.13 32.54
C VAL A 14 34.24 -16.93 33.02
N ARG A 15 34.48 -16.43 34.22
CA ARG A 15 33.74 -15.29 34.78
C ARG A 15 33.99 -14.00 33.96
N MET A 16 35.24 -13.80 33.51
CA MET A 16 35.60 -12.66 32.67
C MET A 16 34.93 -12.76 31.30
N ALA A 17 34.93 -13.94 30.68
CA ALA A 17 34.26 -14.20 29.43
C ALA A 17 32.75 -13.91 29.54
N THR A 18 32.08 -14.40 30.59
CA THR A 18 30.64 -14.16 30.81
C THR A 18 30.33 -12.67 30.95
N CYS A 19 31.19 -11.90 31.66
CA CYS A 19 30.97 -10.44 31.76
C CYS A 19 31.16 -9.74 30.41
N ILE A 20 32.16 -10.12 29.63
CA ILE A 20 32.44 -9.54 28.31
C ILE A 20 31.25 -9.87 27.37
N PHE A 21 30.81 -11.13 27.33
CA PHE A 21 29.65 -11.52 26.53
C PHE A 21 28.36 -10.80 26.96
N GLY A 22 28.14 -10.62 28.27
CA GLY A 22 27.00 -9.88 28.78
C GLY A 22 26.97 -8.43 28.30
N ILE A 23 28.13 -7.75 28.44
CA ILE A 23 28.25 -6.35 27.96
C ILE A 23 28.11 -6.28 26.45
N ALA A 24 28.76 -7.15 25.69
CA ALA A 24 28.67 -7.19 24.24
C ALA A 24 27.26 -7.44 23.77
N PHE A 25 26.53 -8.34 24.42
CA PHE A 25 25.13 -8.61 24.11
C PHE A 25 24.23 -7.41 24.40
N CYS A 26 24.37 -6.74 25.55
CA CYS A 26 23.64 -5.53 25.86
C CYS A 26 23.90 -4.42 24.81
N MET A 27 25.17 -4.23 24.43
CA MET A 27 25.50 -3.25 23.39
C MET A 27 24.90 -3.63 22.04
N ALA A 28 24.93 -4.91 21.66
CA ALA A 28 24.31 -5.38 20.42
C ALA A 28 22.79 -5.13 20.40
N LEU A 29 22.09 -5.33 21.53
CA LEU A 29 20.67 -5.02 21.64
C LEU A 29 20.39 -3.52 21.49
N VAL A 30 21.21 -2.65 22.06
CA VAL A 30 21.09 -1.20 21.93
C VAL A 30 21.29 -0.79 20.46
N PHE A 31 22.33 -1.30 19.79
CA PHE A 31 22.55 -1.04 18.38
C PHE A 31 21.41 -1.54 17.50
N LEU A 32 20.89 -2.73 17.80
CA LEU A 32 19.73 -3.28 17.08
C LEU A 32 18.51 -2.39 17.23
N ALA A 33 18.24 -1.87 18.44
CA ALA A 33 17.12 -0.96 18.68
C ALA A 33 17.23 0.35 17.88
N PHE A 34 18.44 0.94 17.82
CA PHE A 34 18.68 2.13 17.01
C PHE A 34 18.56 1.83 15.50
N ALA A 35 19.12 0.72 15.03
CA ALA A 35 19.02 0.33 13.63
C ALA A 35 17.57 0.08 13.18
N LEU A 36 16.75 -0.55 14.04
CA LEU A 36 15.33 -0.73 13.78
C LEU A 36 14.59 0.63 13.73
N ARG A 37 14.87 1.51 14.68
CA ARG A 37 14.27 2.86 14.69
C ARG A 37 14.60 3.61 13.41
N ASP A 38 15.88 3.66 13.02
CA ASP A 38 16.33 4.38 11.84
C ASP A 38 15.73 3.77 10.56
N SER A 39 15.62 2.44 10.49
CA SER A 39 14.99 1.76 9.36
C SER A 39 13.49 2.07 9.26
N ILE A 40 12.76 2.08 10.38
CA ILE A 40 11.33 2.42 10.42
C ILE A 40 11.13 3.88 10.02
N GLN A 41 11.96 4.78 10.53
CA GLN A 41 11.87 6.20 10.20
C GLN A 41 12.16 6.45 8.72
N ALA A 42 13.22 5.90 8.16
CA ALA A 42 13.56 6.01 6.75
C ALA A 42 12.44 5.43 5.85
N TYR A 43 11.82 4.32 6.26
CA TYR A 43 10.69 3.75 5.55
C TYR A 43 9.44 4.65 5.61
N SER A 44 9.14 5.21 6.79
CA SER A 44 8.01 6.14 6.96
C SER A 44 8.19 7.41 6.13
N ASP A 45 9.40 7.97 6.13
CA ASP A 45 9.71 9.17 5.35
C ASP A 45 9.59 8.89 3.83
N ALA A 46 10.08 7.73 3.38
CA ALA A 46 9.94 7.31 2.00
C ALA A 46 8.47 7.09 1.59
N LEU A 47 7.65 6.55 2.48
CA LEU A 47 6.21 6.40 2.25
C LEU A 47 5.51 7.77 2.20
N ALA A 48 5.81 8.65 3.15
CA ALA A 48 5.17 9.97 3.22
C ALA A 48 5.53 10.83 2.01
N GLU A 49 6.81 10.93 1.65
CA GLU A 49 7.28 11.84 0.60
C GLU A 49 7.09 11.28 -0.81
N ARG A 50 7.22 9.96 -0.99
CA ARG A 50 7.23 9.35 -2.32
C ARG A 50 5.90 8.71 -2.72
N GLN A 51 5.16 8.17 -1.76
CA GLN A 51 3.90 7.51 -2.03
C GLN A 51 2.72 8.49 -2.06
N ASN A 52 2.73 9.47 -1.14
CA ASN A 52 1.65 10.45 -0.99
C ASN A 52 2.11 11.78 -1.58
N ARG A 53 1.76 12.04 -2.82
CA ARG A 53 2.02 13.31 -3.51
C ARG A 53 0.85 14.28 -3.41
N TYR A 54 -0.13 13.96 -2.58
CA TYR A 54 -1.28 14.80 -2.29
C TYR A 54 -1.08 15.53 -0.96
N ASP A 55 -1.61 16.74 -0.89
CA ASP A 55 -1.60 17.56 0.33
C ASP A 55 -2.76 17.24 1.25
N LEU A 56 -3.89 16.82 0.67
CA LEU A 56 -5.10 16.55 1.40
C LEU A 56 -5.80 15.30 0.86
N MET A 57 -6.20 14.41 1.77
CA MET A 57 -7.12 13.31 1.51
C MET A 57 -8.47 13.63 2.13
N VAL A 58 -9.51 13.56 1.34
CA VAL A 58 -10.90 13.80 1.79
C VAL A 58 -11.70 12.52 1.65
N ASP A 59 -12.24 12.04 2.77
CA ASP A 59 -13.24 10.97 2.74
C ASP A 59 -14.59 11.54 2.27
N LEU A 60 -15.10 10.98 1.19
CA LEU A 60 -16.37 11.41 0.61
C LEU A 60 -17.50 10.59 1.20
N SER A 61 -18.51 11.26 1.74
CA SER A 61 -19.73 10.58 2.11
C SER A 61 -20.44 10.07 0.84
N THR A 62 -21.11 8.93 0.95
CA THR A 62 -21.81 8.24 -0.16
C THR A 62 -22.85 9.09 -0.92
N SER A 63 -23.13 10.30 -0.47
CA SER A 63 -24.08 11.23 -1.05
C SER A 63 -23.48 12.22 -2.07
N VAL A 64 -22.14 12.24 -2.23
CA VAL A 64 -21.48 13.21 -3.13
C VAL A 64 -21.29 12.58 -4.51
N THR A 65 -21.89 13.20 -5.52
CA THR A 65 -21.65 12.80 -6.91
C THR A 65 -20.37 13.41 -7.44
N GLU A 66 -19.76 12.74 -8.42
CA GLU A 66 -18.54 13.23 -9.09
C GLU A 66 -18.67 14.70 -9.58
N GLY A 67 -19.85 15.07 -10.12
CA GLY A 67 -20.09 16.42 -10.60
C GLY A 67 -20.12 17.48 -9.49
N GLN A 68 -20.63 17.13 -8.31
CA GLN A 68 -20.59 18.02 -7.14
C GLN A 68 -19.18 18.18 -6.62
N TYR A 69 -18.41 17.07 -6.57
CA TYR A 69 -17.03 17.12 -6.16
C TYR A 69 -16.17 18.00 -7.08
N ARG A 70 -16.28 17.85 -8.41
CA ARG A 70 -15.52 18.67 -9.37
C ARG A 70 -15.84 20.17 -9.24
N ARG A 71 -17.08 20.53 -8.91
CA ARG A 71 -17.44 21.94 -8.63
C ARG A 71 -16.75 22.45 -7.37
N LEU A 72 -16.80 21.67 -6.28
CA LEU A 72 -16.13 22.02 -5.03
C LEU A 72 -14.60 22.16 -5.20
N ALA A 73 -13.97 21.27 -5.93
CA ALA A 73 -12.54 21.32 -6.21
C ALA A 73 -12.17 22.60 -6.99
N ASN A 74 -12.96 22.99 -7.97
CA ASN A 74 -12.74 24.23 -8.73
C ASN A 74 -12.95 25.49 -7.87
N ASP A 75 -13.93 25.46 -6.94
CA ASP A 75 -14.22 26.59 -6.06
C ASP A 75 -13.14 26.84 -5.00
N VAL A 76 -12.40 25.78 -4.61
CA VAL A 76 -11.35 25.84 -3.56
C VAL A 76 -9.95 26.07 -4.12
N GLY A 77 -9.78 26.13 -5.45
CA GLY A 77 -8.46 26.37 -6.07
C GLY A 77 -7.57 25.11 -6.04
N VAL A 78 -8.14 23.94 -6.12
CA VAL A 78 -7.42 22.66 -6.23
C VAL A 78 -6.80 22.55 -7.62
N THR A 79 -5.49 22.34 -7.66
CA THR A 79 -4.75 22.25 -8.93
C THR A 79 -4.93 20.88 -9.58
N GLU A 80 -4.87 19.83 -8.78
CA GLU A 80 -5.00 18.44 -9.24
C GLU A 80 -5.84 17.63 -8.26
N ALA A 81 -6.70 16.76 -8.78
CA ALA A 81 -7.61 15.95 -7.98
C ALA A 81 -7.77 14.56 -8.58
N GLU A 82 -7.52 13.53 -7.79
CA GLU A 82 -7.76 12.13 -8.12
C GLU A 82 -8.87 11.56 -7.24
N LEU A 83 -9.81 10.87 -7.87
CA LEU A 83 -10.92 10.21 -7.19
C LEU A 83 -10.66 8.72 -7.06
N GLU A 84 -10.95 8.18 -5.90
CA GLU A 84 -10.86 6.76 -5.61
C GLU A 84 -12.19 6.25 -5.06
N MET A 85 -12.60 5.08 -5.53
CA MET A 85 -13.72 4.34 -4.95
C MET A 85 -13.19 3.06 -4.32
N SER A 86 -13.45 2.88 -3.03
CA SER A 86 -13.14 1.66 -2.31
C SER A 86 -14.41 0.92 -1.94
N THR A 87 -14.42 -0.38 -2.17
CA THR A 87 -15.53 -1.27 -1.79
C THR A 87 -14.99 -2.67 -1.51
N ALA A 88 -15.85 -3.60 -1.11
CA ALA A 88 -15.47 -4.99 -0.96
C ALA A 88 -15.87 -5.80 -2.20
N CYS A 89 -15.07 -6.79 -2.54
CA CYS A 89 -15.39 -7.75 -3.57
C CYS A 89 -15.11 -9.18 -3.10
N TRP A 90 -15.81 -10.12 -3.72
CA TRP A 90 -15.56 -11.55 -3.60
C TRP A 90 -14.97 -12.06 -4.90
N LEU A 91 -13.86 -12.78 -4.79
CA LEU A 91 -13.20 -13.45 -5.90
C LEU A 91 -13.56 -14.94 -5.86
N TYR A 92 -13.88 -15.47 -7.00
CA TYR A 92 -14.21 -16.89 -7.17
C TYR A 92 -13.31 -17.48 -8.25
N THR A 93 -12.68 -18.58 -7.91
CA THR A 93 -12.01 -19.51 -8.84
C THR A 93 -12.77 -20.82 -8.85
N ASP A 94 -12.37 -21.78 -9.68
CA ASP A 94 -13.03 -23.10 -9.75
C ASP A 94 -12.98 -23.86 -8.41
N SER A 95 -11.99 -23.59 -7.57
CA SER A 95 -11.75 -24.36 -6.34
C SER A 95 -11.81 -23.53 -5.06
N GLN A 96 -11.72 -22.20 -5.15
CA GLN A 96 -11.54 -21.32 -3.99
C GLN A 96 -12.34 -20.04 -4.11
N ARG A 97 -12.55 -19.41 -2.97
CA ARG A 97 -13.10 -18.05 -2.90
C ARG A 97 -12.32 -17.23 -1.88
N ALA A 98 -12.14 -15.96 -2.17
CA ALA A 98 -11.57 -14.99 -1.24
C ALA A 98 -12.40 -13.73 -1.20
N THR A 99 -12.24 -12.95 -0.13
CA THR A 99 -12.82 -11.61 0.00
C THR A 99 -11.65 -10.63 0.04
N ALA A 100 -11.75 -9.59 -0.74
CA ALA A 100 -10.70 -8.57 -0.79
C ALA A 100 -11.29 -7.16 -0.85
N ALA A 101 -10.49 -6.19 -0.47
CA ALA A 101 -10.75 -4.79 -0.78
C ALA A 101 -10.60 -4.60 -2.29
N LEU A 102 -11.53 -3.85 -2.87
CA LEU A 102 -11.48 -3.44 -4.25
C LEU A 102 -11.28 -1.93 -4.30
N THR A 103 -10.26 -1.50 -5.00
CA THR A 103 -9.99 -0.09 -5.29
C THR A 103 -10.22 0.17 -6.77
N VAL A 104 -11.06 1.15 -7.08
CA VAL A 104 -11.26 1.65 -8.44
C VAL A 104 -10.73 3.08 -8.47
N THR A 105 -9.75 3.32 -9.32
CA THR A 105 -9.09 4.62 -9.42
C THR A 105 -8.99 5.07 -10.88
N GLU A 106 -8.51 6.28 -11.11
CA GLU A 106 -8.29 6.80 -12.48
C GLU A 106 -7.36 5.87 -13.27
N ASP A 107 -7.43 5.93 -14.58
CA ASP A 107 -6.60 5.08 -15.46
C ASP A 107 -5.09 5.40 -15.34
N GLN A 108 -4.77 6.65 -14.97
CA GLN A 108 -3.44 7.10 -14.59
C GLN A 108 -3.51 7.72 -13.20
N VAL A 109 -2.65 7.24 -12.29
CA VAL A 109 -2.58 7.68 -10.90
C VAL A 109 -1.25 8.38 -10.67
N SER A 110 -1.27 9.65 -10.34
CA SER A 110 -0.10 10.50 -10.11
C SER A 110 0.07 10.93 -8.65
N LEU A 111 -1.04 11.19 -7.97
CA LEU A 111 -1.05 11.73 -6.61
C LEU A 111 -0.82 10.63 -5.55
N LYS A 112 -1.38 9.45 -5.76
CA LYS A 112 -1.16 8.29 -4.90
C LYS A 112 -0.29 7.28 -5.62
N ARG A 113 0.91 7.04 -5.15
CA ARG A 113 1.80 6.01 -5.70
C ARG A 113 1.69 4.73 -4.91
N TYR A 114 1.37 3.65 -5.59
CA TYR A 114 1.34 2.31 -4.97
C TYR A 114 2.75 1.78 -4.71
N ASP A 115 3.72 2.11 -5.58
CA ASP A 115 5.13 1.78 -5.38
C ASP A 115 5.95 3.06 -5.13
N PRO A 116 6.48 3.27 -3.92
CA PRO A 116 7.26 4.45 -3.58
C PRO A 116 8.61 4.52 -4.31
N TYR A 117 9.05 3.42 -4.92
CA TYR A 117 10.32 3.34 -5.64
C TYR A 117 10.16 3.39 -7.16
N ALA A 118 8.94 3.27 -7.68
CA ALA A 118 8.67 3.41 -9.11
C ALA A 118 8.74 4.87 -9.54
N GLU A 119 9.34 5.11 -10.70
CA GLU A 119 9.31 6.42 -11.34
C GLU A 119 8.05 6.57 -12.20
N GLY A 120 7.38 7.73 -12.10
CA GLY A 120 6.23 8.07 -12.93
C GLY A 120 4.87 7.74 -12.30
N ALA A 121 3.82 8.02 -13.07
CA ALA A 121 2.44 7.69 -12.72
C ALA A 121 2.18 6.18 -12.94
N LEU A 122 1.40 5.57 -12.06
CA LEU A 122 0.92 4.21 -12.28
C LEU A 122 -0.17 4.26 -13.36
N THR A 123 0.04 3.53 -14.46
CA THR A 123 -0.97 3.35 -15.49
C THR A 123 -1.64 2.00 -15.26
N LEU A 124 -2.93 2.01 -14.96
CA LEU A 124 -3.69 0.79 -14.78
C LEU A 124 -4.13 0.20 -16.12
N PRO A 125 -4.07 -1.13 -16.28
CA PRO A 125 -4.52 -1.77 -17.50
C PRO A 125 -6.03 -1.61 -17.68
N GLY A 126 -6.45 -1.13 -18.85
CA GLY A 126 -7.88 -0.98 -19.21
C GLY A 126 -8.58 -2.29 -19.58
N ASN A 127 -7.86 -3.40 -19.70
CA ASN A 127 -8.35 -4.69 -20.16
C ASN A 127 -8.40 -5.79 -19.08
N GLY A 128 -8.02 -5.47 -17.86
CA GLY A 128 -8.01 -6.44 -16.76
C GLY A 128 -7.73 -5.78 -15.41
N LEU A 129 -7.80 -6.58 -14.37
CA LEU A 129 -7.53 -6.16 -13.00
C LEU A 129 -6.05 -6.33 -12.62
N VAL A 130 -5.62 -5.53 -11.66
CA VAL A 130 -4.35 -5.72 -10.95
C VAL A 130 -4.67 -6.41 -9.61
N LEU A 131 -3.97 -7.52 -9.35
CA LEU A 131 -4.19 -8.35 -8.17
C LEU A 131 -2.99 -8.28 -7.24
N GLU A 132 -3.24 -8.18 -5.94
CA GLU A 132 -2.21 -8.30 -4.93
C GLU A 132 -1.51 -9.66 -5.00
N GLU A 133 -0.17 -9.69 -4.89
CA GLU A 133 0.62 -10.92 -5.02
C GLU A 133 0.26 -11.99 -3.98
N SER A 134 0.01 -11.59 -2.74
CA SER A 134 -0.39 -12.50 -1.66
C SER A 134 -1.72 -13.19 -1.97
N LEU A 135 -2.69 -12.43 -2.45
CA LEU A 135 -4.00 -12.92 -2.85
C LEU A 135 -3.96 -13.77 -4.12
N ALA A 136 -3.10 -13.40 -5.08
CA ALA A 136 -2.85 -14.19 -6.29
C ALA A 136 -2.27 -15.56 -5.95
N ASN A 137 -1.29 -15.60 -5.04
CA ASN A 137 -0.69 -16.86 -4.57
C ASN A 137 -1.69 -17.72 -3.81
N GLU A 138 -2.52 -17.13 -2.95
CA GLU A 138 -3.59 -17.84 -2.22
C GLU A 138 -4.59 -18.50 -3.17
N LEU A 139 -5.01 -17.79 -4.21
CA LEU A 139 -5.99 -18.26 -5.19
C LEU A 139 -5.37 -19.05 -6.35
N GLY A 140 -4.05 -19.16 -6.42
CA GLY A 140 -3.32 -19.82 -7.51
C GLY A 140 -3.45 -19.11 -8.85
N LEU A 141 -3.69 -17.80 -8.86
CA LEU A 141 -3.91 -16.99 -10.06
C LEU A 141 -2.59 -16.36 -10.55
N ARG A 142 -2.50 -16.19 -11.86
CA ARG A 142 -1.38 -15.52 -12.55
C ARG A 142 -1.89 -14.49 -13.54
N ALA A 143 -1.02 -13.60 -13.97
CA ALA A 143 -1.33 -12.72 -15.09
C ALA A 143 -1.72 -13.53 -16.34
N GLY A 144 -2.84 -13.14 -16.95
CA GLY A 144 -3.49 -13.85 -18.06
C GLY A 144 -4.66 -14.75 -17.66
N ASP A 145 -4.75 -15.18 -16.39
CA ASP A 145 -5.89 -15.97 -15.91
C ASP A 145 -7.16 -15.14 -15.82
N ARG A 146 -8.30 -15.80 -15.70
CA ARG A 146 -9.58 -15.13 -15.48
C ARG A 146 -10.11 -15.44 -14.09
N VAL A 147 -10.62 -14.43 -13.43
CA VAL A 147 -11.27 -14.55 -12.13
C VAL A 147 -12.71 -14.03 -12.20
N THR A 148 -13.59 -14.65 -11.47
CA THR A 148 -14.97 -14.21 -11.36
C THR A 148 -15.10 -13.34 -10.11
N LEU A 149 -15.59 -12.12 -10.30
CA LEU A 149 -15.80 -11.12 -9.26
C LEU A 149 -17.29 -10.96 -8.97
N ARG A 150 -17.61 -10.71 -7.72
CA ARG A 150 -18.90 -10.16 -7.29
C ARG A 150 -18.63 -8.97 -6.37
N PHE A 151 -19.30 -7.86 -6.60
CA PHE A 151 -19.11 -6.63 -5.85
C PHE A 151 -20.13 -6.49 -4.73
N ALA A 152 -19.78 -5.76 -3.68
CA ALA A 152 -20.70 -5.43 -2.61
C ALA A 152 -21.88 -4.61 -3.16
N GLY A 153 -23.09 -5.03 -2.83
CA GLY A 153 -24.33 -4.38 -3.33
C GLY A 153 -24.78 -4.82 -4.72
N ASP A 154 -24.02 -5.70 -5.42
CA ASP A 154 -24.42 -6.28 -6.69
C ASP A 154 -24.51 -7.82 -6.60
N SER A 155 -25.55 -8.39 -7.17
CA SER A 155 -25.74 -9.85 -7.23
C SER A 155 -25.17 -10.50 -8.47
N ARG A 156 -24.70 -9.72 -9.44
CA ARG A 156 -24.14 -10.21 -10.71
C ARG A 156 -22.70 -10.69 -10.52
N TYR A 157 -22.29 -11.58 -11.40
CA TYR A 157 -20.93 -12.09 -11.48
C TYR A 157 -20.25 -11.55 -12.74
N TYR A 158 -18.99 -11.13 -12.59
CA TYR A 158 -18.20 -10.52 -13.64
C TYR A 158 -16.94 -11.32 -13.85
N SER A 159 -16.71 -11.86 -15.05
CA SER A 159 -15.47 -12.55 -15.40
C SER A 159 -14.47 -11.56 -15.97
N VAL A 160 -13.41 -11.27 -15.21
CA VAL A 160 -12.39 -10.27 -15.56
C VAL A 160 -11.03 -10.96 -15.65
N PRO A 161 -10.20 -10.66 -16.67
CA PRO A 161 -8.85 -11.19 -16.72
C PRO A 161 -7.96 -10.49 -15.66
N VAL A 162 -7.02 -11.24 -15.11
CA VAL A 162 -5.91 -10.71 -14.31
C VAL A 162 -4.86 -10.17 -15.27
N ALA A 163 -4.75 -8.86 -15.39
CA ALA A 163 -3.77 -8.25 -16.28
C ALA A 163 -2.37 -8.23 -15.66
N GLU A 164 -2.30 -8.01 -14.35
CA GLU A 164 -1.04 -7.90 -13.62
C GLU A 164 -1.19 -8.42 -12.19
N VAL A 165 -0.10 -8.99 -11.66
CA VAL A 165 0.05 -9.30 -10.23
C VAL A 165 1.14 -8.40 -9.67
N ASN A 166 0.79 -7.63 -8.62
CA ASN A 166 1.66 -6.58 -8.10
C ASN A 166 1.72 -6.62 -6.57
N ARG A 167 2.92 -6.41 -6.01
CA ARG A 167 3.16 -6.41 -4.54
C ARG A 167 2.70 -5.15 -3.85
N CYS A 168 2.67 -4.06 -4.58
CA CYS A 168 2.42 -2.73 -4.02
C CYS A 168 0.94 -2.38 -3.99
N VAL A 169 0.09 -3.16 -4.67
CA VAL A 169 -1.37 -3.01 -4.65
C VAL A 169 -1.93 -3.84 -3.50
N SER A 170 -2.91 -3.31 -2.78
CA SER A 170 -3.65 -4.05 -1.75
C SER A 170 -4.98 -4.56 -2.30
N GLY A 171 -5.18 -5.86 -2.20
CA GLY A 171 -6.38 -6.54 -2.69
C GLY A 171 -6.50 -6.54 -4.21
N VAL A 172 -7.56 -5.92 -4.74
CA VAL A 172 -7.88 -5.83 -6.16
C VAL A 172 -7.92 -4.36 -6.59
N CYS A 173 -7.23 -4.03 -7.68
CA CYS A 173 -7.28 -2.70 -8.26
C CYS A 173 -7.83 -2.74 -9.69
N LEU A 174 -8.77 -1.85 -10.01
CA LEU A 174 -9.37 -1.69 -11.32
C LEU A 174 -9.21 -0.26 -11.81
N SER A 175 -9.01 -0.11 -13.11
CA SER A 175 -9.11 1.19 -13.75
C SER A 175 -10.57 1.64 -13.86
N ARG A 176 -10.77 2.93 -13.81
CA ARG A 176 -12.10 3.55 -13.95
C ARG A 176 -12.74 3.25 -15.29
N SER A 177 -11.96 3.19 -16.37
CA SER A 177 -12.43 2.81 -17.70
C SER A 177 -12.97 1.39 -17.72
N LEU A 178 -12.25 0.44 -17.10
CA LEU A 178 -12.71 -0.94 -16.99
C LEU A 178 -14.00 -1.05 -16.16
N TRP A 179 -14.07 -0.35 -15.02
CA TRP A 179 -15.25 -0.33 -14.16
C TRP A 179 -16.50 0.16 -14.91
N ARG A 180 -16.37 1.25 -15.67
CA ARG A 180 -17.44 1.76 -16.52
C ARG A 180 -17.79 0.79 -17.66
N GLY A 181 -16.80 0.12 -18.23
CA GLY A 181 -16.99 -0.91 -19.25
C GLY A 181 -17.83 -2.11 -18.75
N LEU A 182 -17.80 -2.42 -17.45
CA LEU A 182 -18.66 -3.41 -16.81
C LEU A 182 -20.10 -2.92 -16.59
N GLY A 183 -20.42 -1.67 -16.92
CA GLY A 183 -21.74 -1.07 -16.73
C GLY A 183 -22.07 -0.75 -15.28
N LEU A 184 -21.08 -0.50 -14.46
CA LEU A 184 -21.20 -0.21 -13.03
C LEU A 184 -21.15 1.30 -12.76
N ALA A 185 -21.97 1.75 -11.80
CA ALA A 185 -21.92 3.13 -11.33
C ALA A 185 -20.64 3.38 -10.54
N TYR A 186 -19.98 4.50 -10.81
CA TYR A 186 -18.80 4.93 -10.07
C TYR A 186 -19.21 5.95 -9.01
N THR A 187 -19.02 5.60 -7.75
CA THR A 187 -19.31 6.47 -6.60
C THR A 187 -18.01 6.62 -5.80
N PRO A 188 -17.31 7.74 -5.93
CA PRO A 188 -16.05 7.94 -5.22
C PRO A 188 -16.28 7.94 -3.70
N THR A 189 -15.36 7.30 -2.98
CA THR A 189 -15.32 7.24 -1.51
C THR A 189 -14.20 8.09 -0.92
N ALA A 190 -13.18 8.40 -1.72
CA ALA A 190 -12.09 9.26 -1.33
C ALA A 190 -11.66 10.17 -2.49
N ALA A 191 -11.10 11.31 -2.14
CA ALA A 191 -10.47 12.24 -3.06
C ALA A 191 -9.09 12.62 -2.54
N TYR A 192 -8.10 12.56 -3.41
CA TYR A 192 -6.75 13.02 -3.18
C TYR A 192 -6.57 14.35 -3.90
N LEU A 193 -6.10 15.35 -3.20
CA LEU A 193 -6.03 16.72 -3.66
C LEU A 193 -4.62 17.26 -3.51
N THR A 194 -4.18 18.04 -4.48
CA THR A 194 -3.05 18.94 -4.32
C THR A 194 -3.47 20.37 -4.61
N SER A 195 -2.96 21.32 -3.86
CA SER A 195 -3.21 22.72 -4.06
C SER A 195 -1.86 23.43 -4.24
N ASP A 196 -1.80 24.38 -5.17
CA ASP A 196 -0.71 25.33 -5.21
C ASP A 196 -0.89 26.28 -4.01
N GLY A 197 -0.57 25.78 -2.81
CA GLY A 197 -0.48 26.63 -1.63
C GLY A 197 0.69 27.60 -1.78
N PRO A 198 0.63 28.81 -1.20
CA PRO A 198 1.78 29.67 -1.15
C PRO A 198 2.90 28.95 -0.39
N GLU A 199 4.10 28.87 -1.03
CA GLU A 199 5.36 28.49 -0.40
C GLU A 199 5.65 29.31 0.86
#